data_2aee718b445a891f141f2f214f267bb6
#
_entry.id   2aee718b445a891f141f2f214f267bb6
#
_cell.length_a   1.000
_cell.length_b   1.000
_cell.length_c   1.000
_cell.angle_alpha   90.00
_cell.angle_beta   90.00
_cell.angle_gamma   90.00
#
_symmetry.space_group_name_H-M   'P 1'
#
loop_
_entity.id
_entity.type
_entity.pdbx_description
1 polymer ?
#
loop_
_entity_poly.entity_id
_entity_poly.type
_entity_poly.pdbx_seq_one_letter_code
_entity_poly.pdbx_strand_id
1 'polypeptide(L)'
;MEDNKLSKDINEQILSMPIFDTHEHLMSEEERRLQNLDVFYLFSHYIGSDLVSSGMSEVNFNKILDENIAIEERWNIFEPCLENVRNTSYSKIVFEAVNDLFGINDITKDSYMELSQKLRATKKTDWYENVLLKKCKIKHMLDFIENMPGIADQKPLAKHGSIAVKNFDDIVSVCCMEDIFRFEKKYNTSIYKFKDYLDMIDGIFEDSKKAGYKVLKIVIAYFRTINFEEVAFGEADKVFSRLFMLKDYGFLERVDFLSKDELKPLQDYLIHYIIQKAIKYCWPVQIHTGLLNGNRNNVANANPCFLINLFLKYRKCSFDIFHAGFPFTEELIAITKQFSNVYFDLCWIQQVSFKLYKDTLSLALETIPSNKIFAFGGDNFILECTYGSQKIVRRLIVEIMYEKVKDGYFSFDEAIKIAQKILYSNPKSVYGQAIS
;
A
#
# COMPACT_ATOMS: atom_id res chain seq x y z
N MET A 1 -20.81 33.36 13.41
CA MET A 1 -21.67 33.04 12.23
C MET A 1 -20.82 32.83 10.99
N GLU A 2 -19.85 33.70 10.69
CA GLU A 2 -18.96 33.56 9.50
C GLU A 2 -18.06 32.32 9.54
N ASP A 3 -17.48 32.01 10.71
CA ASP A 3 -16.65 30.80 10.90
C ASP A 3 -17.41 29.50 10.59
N ASN A 4 -18.69 29.39 11.01
CA ASN A 4 -19.55 28.23 10.73
C ASN A 4 -19.90 28.14 9.23
N LYS A 5 -20.07 29.28 8.54
CA LYS A 5 -20.35 29.29 7.11
C LYS A 5 -19.11 28.85 6.31
N LEU A 6 -17.94 29.39 6.62
CA LEU A 6 -16.68 29.03 5.97
C LEU A 6 -16.39 27.52 6.09
N SER A 7 -16.49 26.98 7.30
CA SER A 7 -16.30 25.53 7.54
C SER A 7 -17.29 24.68 6.75
N LYS A 8 -18.55 25.10 6.67
CA LYS A 8 -19.59 24.38 5.91
C LYS A 8 -19.29 24.41 4.41
N ASP A 9 -18.96 25.59 3.88
CA ASP A 9 -18.67 25.76 2.44
C ASP A 9 -17.45 24.92 2.00
N ILE A 10 -16.36 24.92 2.80
CA ILE A 10 -15.18 24.05 2.55
C ILE A 10 -15.58 22.57 2.58
N ASN A 11 -16.35 22.16 3.59
CA ASN A 11 -16.80 20.78 3.75
C ASN A 11 -17.63 20.30 2.54
N GLU A 12 -18.63 21.10 2.10
CA GLU A 12 -19.46 20.76 0.95
C GLU A 12 -18.63 20.58 -0.33
N GLN A 13 -17.67 21.48 -0.56
CA GLN A 13 -16.78 21.40 -1.72
C GLN A 13 -15.91 20.12 -1.65
N ILE A 14 -15.21 19.88 -0.55
CA ILE A 14 -14.30 18.73 -0.43
C ILE A 14 -15.05 17.39 -0.47
N LEU A 15 -16.24 17.28 0.16
CA LEU A 15 -17.05 16.07 0.11
C LEU A 15 -17.58 15.76 -1.30
N SER A 16 -17.69 16.77 -2.19
CA SER A 16 -18.11 16.58 -3.58
C SER A 16 -17.00 16.07 -4.49
N MET A 17 -15.72 16.27 -4.13
CA MET A 17 -14.58 15.98 -5.00
C MET A 17 -14.42 14.49 -5.30
N PRO A 18 -13.97 14.13 -6.52
CA PRO A 18 -13.52 12.77 -6.80
C PRO A 18 -12.21 12.47 -6.05
N ILE A 19 -11.93 11.18 -5.84
CA ILE A 19 -10.66 10.67 -5.33
C ILE A 19 -9.96 9.87 -6.42
N PHE A 20 -8.64 10.00 -6.49
CA PHE A 20 -7.73 9.05 -7.09
C PHE A 20 -7.03 8.35 -5.92
N ASP A 21 -7.33 7.08 -5.72
CA ASP A 21 -6.74 6.25 -4.69
C ASP A 21 -5.40 5.71 -5.17
N THR A 22 -4.31 6.08 -4.49
CA THR A 22 -2.95 5.75 -4.94
C THR A 22 -2.52 4.33 -4.58
N HIS A 23 -3.27 3.64 -3.73
CA HIS A 23 -2.93 2.26 -3.36
C HIS A 23 -4.03 1.53 -2.60
N GLU A 24 -4.40 0.38 -3.10
CA GLU A 24 -5.29 -0.58 -2.44
C GLU A 24 -4.84 -2.02 -2.67
N HIS A 25 -5.35 -2.92 -1.84
CA HIS A 25 -5.18 -4.37 -1.92
C HIS A 25 -6.54 -5.08 -1.96
N LEU A 26 -7.53 -4.49 -2.56
CA LEU A 26 -8.89 -5.02 -2.50
C LEU A 26 -9.01 -6.31 -3.31
N MET A 27 -9.47 -7.37 -2.66
CA MET A 27 -9.81 -8.61 -3.36
C MET A 27 -10.95 -8.38 -4.35
N SER A 28 -11.09 -9.25 -5.35
CA SER A 28 -12.22 -9.17 -6.26
C SER A 28 -13.55 -9.34 -5.53
N GLU A 29 -14.63 -8.79 -6.09
CA GLU A 29 -15.97 -8.93 -5.53
C GLU A 29 -16.40 -10.41 -5.44
N GLU A 30 -15.96 -11.23 -6.40
CA GLU A 30 -16.21 -12.66 -6.44
C GLU A 30 -15.50 -13.37 -5.29
N GLU A 31 -14.24 -13.06 -5.04
CA GLU A 31 -13.47 -13.62 -3.92
C GLU A 31 -14.00 -13.17 -2.57
N ARG A 32 -14.40 -11.89 -2.44
CA ARG A 32 -15.04 -11.41 -1.22
C ARG A 32 -16.34 -12.15 -0.92
N ARG A 33 -17.11 -12.50 -1.95
CA ARG A 33 -18.32 -13.32 -1.78
C ARG A 33 -18.05 -14.72 -1.23
N LEU A 34 -16.86 -15.26 -1.44
CA LEU A 34 -16.44 -16.56 -0.90
C LEU A 34 -15.95 -16.47 0.56
N GLN A 35 -15.55 -15.29 1.05
CA GLN A 35 -15.06 -15.11 2.42
C GLN A 35 -16.18 -15.30 3.44
N ASN A 36 -15.82 -15.72 4.66
CA ASN A 36 -16.74 -15.64 5.78
C ASN A 36 -16.82 -14.18 6.28
N LEU A 37 -17.87 -13.48 5.85
CA LEU A 37 -18.10 -12.08 6.23
C LEU A 37 -18.82 -12.03 7.57
N ASP A 38 -18.07 -12.10 8.65
CA ASP A 38 -18.54 -11.81 10.00
C ASP A 38 -17.76 -10.65 10.64
N VAL A 39 -18.01 -10.34 11.89
CA VAL A 39 -17.36 -9.23 12.58
C VAL A 39 -15.84 -9.32 12.54
N PHE A 40 -15.25 -10.52 12.63
CA PHE A 40 -13.80 -10.71 12.68
C PHE A 40 -13.13 -10.42 11.34
N TYR A 41 -13.87 -10.52 10.22
CA TYR A 41 -13.38 -10.09 8.91
C TYR A 41 -12.86 -8.65 8.94
N LEU A 42 -13.55 -7.73 9.64
CA LEU A 42 -13.15 -6.33 9.75
C LEU A 42 -11.84 -6.12 10.53
N PHE A 43 -11.41 -7.11 11.31
CA PHE A 43 -10.22 -7.07 12.15
C PHE A 43 -9.07 -7.95 11.65
N SER A 44 -9.22 -8.55 10.48
CA SER A 44 -8.26 -9.52 9.93
C SER A 44 -7.01 -8.90 9.33
N HIS A 45 -6.97 -7.58 9.13
CA HIS A 45 -5.85 -6.87 8.51
C HIS A 45 -5.03 -6.06 9.53
N TYR A 46 -4.90 -4.75 9.38
CA TYR A 46 -4.02 -3.91 10.21
C TYR A 46 -4.27 -4.00 11.71
N ILE A 47 -5.54 -4.06 12.12
CA ILE A 47 -5.91 -4.20 13.54
C ILE A 47 -5.40 -5.52 14.11
N GLY A 48 -5.23 -6.55 13.29
CA GLY A 48 -4.62 -7.82 13.70
C GLY A 48 -3.24 -7.61 14.33
N SER A 49 -2.43 -6.71 13.77
CA SER A 49 -1.13 -6.35 14.35
C SER A 49 -1.24 -5.68 15.71
N ASP A 50 -2.25 -4.81 15.90
CA ASP A 50 -2.52 -4.16 17.18
C ASP A 50 -3.00 -5.19 18.22
N LEU A 51 -3.91 -6.10 17.84
CA LEU A 51 -4.37 -7.19 18.71
C LEU A 51 -3.21 -8.05 19.21
N VAL A 52 -2.30 -8.46 18.31
CA VAL A 52 -1.11 -9.24 18.68
C VAL A 52 -0.16 -8.41 19.55
N SER A 53 0.09 -7.16 19.22
CA SER A 53 0.94 -6.26 19.99
C SER A 53 0.38 -5.97 21.39
N SER A 54 -0.96 -5.97 21.55
CA SER A 54 -1.63 -5.80 22.84
C SER A 54 -1.62 -7.04 23.73
N GLY A 55 -1.08 -8.18 23.25
CA GLY A 55 -0.93 -9.41 24.01
C GLY A 55 -1.78 -10.59 23.55
N MET A 56 -2.57 -10.45 22.48
CA MET A 56 -3.22 -11.62 21.87
C MET A 56 -2.16 -12.54 21.26
N SER A 57 -2.15 -13.83 21.62
CA SER A 57 -1.26 -14.78 20.96
C SER A 57 -1.61 -14.99 19.48
N GLU A 58 -0.61 -15.27 18.64
CA GLU A 58 -0.84 -15.60 17.22
C GLU A 58 -1.80 -16.80 17.05
N VAL A 59 -1.75 -17.76 18.00
CA VAL A 59 -2.71 -18.88 18.02
C VAL A 59 -4.14 -18.40 18.23
N ASN A 60 -4.36 -17.48 19.17
CA ASN A 60 -5.69 -16.91 19.43
C ASN A 60 -6.14 -16.01 18.28
N PHE A 61 -5.23 -15.26 17.66
CA PHE A 61 -5.54 -14.47 16.47
C PHE A 61 -6.00 -15.37 15.31
N ASN A 62 -5.32 -16.48 15.06
CA ASN A 62 -5.76 -17.45 14.05
C ASN A 62 -7.10 -18.10 14.40
N LYS A 63 -7.37 -18.39 15.70
CA LYS A 63 -8.66 -18.93 16.14
C LYS A 63 -9.82 -17.96 15.89
N ILE A 64 -9.66 -16.66 16.11
CA ILE A 64 -10.76 -15.71 15.85
C ILE A 64 -11.08 -15.58 14.36
N LEU A 65 -10.15 -15.93 13.48
CA LEU A 65 -10.37 -15.93 12.02
C LEU A 65 -10.86 -17.30 11.49
N ASP A 66 -10.78 -18.37 12.28
CA ASP A 66 -11.22 -19.72 11.88
C ASP A 66 -12.75 -19.85 11.92
N GLU A 67 -13.37 -19.93 10.75
CA GLU A 67 -14.82 -20.07 10.60
C GLU A 67 -15.41 -21.40 11.12
N ASN A 68 -14.56 -22.40 11.35
CA ASN A 68 -14.99 -23.67 11.93
C ASN A 68 -15.23 -23.58 13.46
N ILE A 69 -14.77 -22.50 14.10
CA ILE A 69 -15.03 -22.23 15.51
C ILE A 69 -16.30 -21.39 15.65
N ALA A 70 -17.14 -21.74 16.62
CA ALA A 70 -18.39 -21.02 16.88
C ALA A 70 -18.12 -19.51 17.10
N ILE A 71 -18.96 -18.65 16.54
CA ILE A 71 -18.74 -17.19 16.57
C ILE A 71 -18.72 -16.65 18.01
N GLU A 72 -19.49 -17.28 18.91
CA GLU A 72 -19.54 -16.93 20.34
C GLU A 72 -18.21 -17.26 21.04
N GLU A 73 -17.60 -18.38 20.72
CA GLU A 73 -16.29 -18.76 21.26
C GLU A 73 -15.20 -17.80 20.75
N ARG A 74 -15.22 -17.47 19.47
CA ARG A 74 -14.31 -16.48 18.89
C ARG A 74 -14.48 -15.11 19.52
N TRP A 75 -15.73 -14.69 19.82
CA TRP A 75 -16.03 -13.43 20.48
C TRP A 75 -15.44 -13.38 21.90
N ASN A 76 -15.57 -14.44 22.67
CA ASN A 76 -15.02 -14.52 24.02
C ASN A 76 -13.48 -14.40 24.06
N ILE A 77 -12.79 -14.85 22.98
CA ILE A 77 -11.35 -14.65 22.83
C ILE A 77 -11.03 -13.20 22.42
N PHE A 78 -11.84 -12.62 21.56
CA PHE A 78 -11.61 -11.34 20.93
C PHE A 78 -11.93 -10.14 21.83
N GLU A 79 -13.09 -10.16 22.50
CA GLU A 79 -13.64 -9.02 23.26
C GLU A 79 -12.64 -8.40 24.27
N PRO A 80 -11.92 -9.18 25.09
CA PRO A 80 -10.95 -8.62 26.05
C PRO A 80 -9.78 -7.90 25.34
N CYS A 81 -9.40 -8.36 24.17
CA CYS A 81 -8.31 -7.77 23.38
C CYS A 81 -8.79 -6.53 22.61
N LEU A 82 -10.04 -6.52 22.15
CA LEU A 82 -10.65 -5.36 21.50
C LEU A 82 -10.59 -4.12 22.38
N GLU A 83 -10.87 -4.26 23.68
CA GLU A 83 -10.81 -3.13 24.62
C GLU A 83 -9.44 -2.45 24.66
N ASN A 84 -8.35 -3.22 24.48
CA ASN A 84 -6.99 -2.69 24.47
C ASN A 84 -6.64 -1.91 23.21
N VAL A 85 -7.35 -2.13 22.10
CA VAL A 85 -7.04 -1.53 20.79
C VAL A 85 -8.08 -0.53 20.29
N ARG A 86 -9.18 -0.33 21.04
CA ARG A 86 -10.27 0.61 20.66
C ARG A 86 -9.81 2.06 20.45
N ASN A 87 -8.70 2.45 21.06
CA ASN A 87 -8.12 3.79 20.95
C ASN A 87 -7.32 4.01 19.67
N THR A 88 -6.88 2.95 18.97
CA THR A 88 -6.04 3.07 17.79
C THR A 88 -6.82 3.62 16.59
N SER A 89 -6.13 4.31 15.69
CA SER A 89 -6.74 4.84 14.47
C SER A 89 -7.29 3.75 13.57
N TYR A 90 -6.65 2.58 13.52
CA TYR A 90 -7.17 1.41 12.81
C TYR A 90 -8.57 1.03 13.28
N SER A 91 -8.76 0.90 14.60
CA SER A 91 -10.07 0.58 15.17
C SER A 91 -11.09 1.69 14.94
N LYS A 92 -10.69 2.96 15.05
CA LYS A 92 -11.60 4.10 14.81
C LYS A 92 -12.12 4.12 13.37
N ILE A 93 -11.30 3.74 12.39
CA ILE A 93 -11.74 3.63 10.98
C ILE A 93 -12.80 2.54 10.82
N VAL A 94 -12.63 1.38 11.48
CA VAL A 94 -13.62 0.31 11.45
C VAL A 94 -14.91 0.76 12.11
N PHE A 95 -14.86 1.38 13.28
CA PHE A 95 -16.07 1.88 13.97
C PHE A 95 -16.80 2.94 13.15
N GLU A 96 -16.08 3.85 12.50
CA GLU A 96 -16.64 4.85 11.59
C GLU A 96 -17.39 4.20 10.41
N ALA A 97 -16.74 3.21 9.79
CA ALA A 97 -17.33 2.45 8.68
C ALA A 97 -18.57 1.66 9.13
N VAL A 98 -18.51 1.01 10.28
CA VAL A 98 -19.60 0.21 10.83
C VAL A 98 -20.81 1.08 11.16
N ASN A 99 -20.58 2.23 11.75
CA ASN A 99 -21.65 3.18 12.05
C ASN A 99 -22.37 3.65 10.78
N ASP A 100 -21.61 4.11 9.77
CA ASP A 100 -22.19 4.70 8.57
C ASP A 100 -22.78 3.71 7.59
N LEU A 101 -22.14 2.55 7.41
CA LEU A 101 -22.55 1.57 6.42
C LEU A 101 -23.62 0.63 6.95
N PHE A 102 -23.62 0.36 8.24
CA PHE A 102 -24.50 -0.64 8.85
C PHE A 102 -25.44 -0.08 9.95
N GLY A 103 -25.28 1.20 10.35
CA GLY A 103 -26.10 1.82 11.38
C GLY A 103 -25.89 1.21 12.77
N ILE A 104 -24.69 0.70 13.06
CA ILE A 104 -24.32 0.11 14.34
C ILE A 104 -23.33 1.06 15.02
N ASN A 105 -23.74 1.64 16.14
CA ASN A 105 -22.97 2.69 16.82
C ASN A 105 -21.70 2.16 17.48
N ASP A 106 -21.69 0.92 17.94
CA ASP A 106 -20.54 0.31 18.59
C ASP A 106 -20.52 -1.21 18.39
N ILE A 107 -19.31 -1.79 18.40
CA ILE A 107 -19.09 -3.24 18.29
C ILE A 107 -18.92 -3.82 19.68
N THR A 108 -19.96 -4.48 20.17
CA THR A 108 -20.08 -5.02 21.52
C THR A 108 -20.67 -6.43 21.49
N LYS A 109 -20.75 -7.07 22.67
CA LYS A 109 -21.41 -8.37 22.84
C LYS A 109 -22.86 -8.38 22.34
N ASP A 110 -23.55 -7.23 22.39
CA ASP A 110 -24.95 -7.14 21.97
C ASP A 110 -25.12 -6.88 20.48
N SER A 111 -24.07 -6.36 19.77
CA SER A 111 -24.17 -5.90 18.38
C SER A 111 -23.36 -6.74 17.37
N TYR A 112 -22.37 -7.54 17.79
CA TYR A 112 -21.50 -8.27 16.88
C TYR A 112 -22.23 -9.28 15.97
N MET A 113 -23.31 -9.90 16.48
CA MET A 113 -24.14 -10.82 15.70
C MET A 113 -24.94 -10.11 14.62
N GLU A 114 -25.55 -8.97 14.96
CA GLU A 114 -26.27 -8.12 14.00
C GLU A 114 -25.31 -7.61 12.92
N LEU A 115 -24.12 -7.13 13.30
CA LEU A 115 -23.10 -6.69 12.37
C LEU A 115 -22.70 -7.82 11.41
N SER A 116 -22.45 -9.02 11.93
CA SER A 116 -22.11 -10.19 11.12
C SER A 116 -23.21 -10.56 10.12
N GLN A 117 -24.48 -10.44 10.49
CA GLN A 117 -25.61 -10.65 9.58
C GLN A 117 -25.65 -9.60 8.47
N LYS A 118 -25.48 -8.31 8.81
CA LYS A 118 -25.46 -7.21 7.86
C LYS A 118 -24.27 -7.32 6.88
N LEU A 119 -23.08 -7.71 7.36
CA LEU A 119 -21.91 -7.97 6.51
C LEU A 119 -22.20 -9.09 5.51
N ARG A 120 -22.76 -10.23 5.96
CA ARG A 120 -23.14 -11.33 5.04
C ARG A 120 -24.17 -10.91 4.01
N ALA A 121 -25.10 -10.02 4.37
CA ALA A 121 -26.11 -9.52 3.42
C ALA A 121 -25.50 -8.76 2.25
N THR A 122 -24.32 -8.11 2.42
CA THR A 122 -23.62 -7.38 1.35
C THR A 122 -23.17 -8.27 0.19
N LYS A 123 -23.01 -9.60 0.41
CA LYS A 123 -22.65 -10.56 -0.64
C LYS A 123 -23.63 -10.60 -1.83
N LYS A 124 -24.88 -10.19 -1.61
CA LYS A 124 -25.96 -10.23 -2.59
C LYS A 124 -26.23 -8.87 -3.27
N THR A 125 -25.36 -7.91 -3.06
CA THR A 125 -25.54 -6.53 -3.54
C THR A 125 -24.38 -6.11 -4.42
N ASP A 126 -24.53 -5.00 -5.17
CA ASP A 126 -23.43 -4.31 -5.88
C ASP A 126 -22.63 -3.49 -4.86
N TRP A 127 -22.05 -4.16 -3.86
CA TRP A 127 -21.44 -3.52 -2.70
C TRP A 127 -20.24 -2.67 -3.06
N TYR A 128 -19.38 -3.17 -3.95
CA TYR A 128 -18.21 -2.43 -4.45
C TYR A 128 -18.60 -1.14 -5.17
N GLU A 129 -19.54 -1.21 -6.11
CA GLU A 129 -20.03 -0.02 -6.79
C GLU A 129 -20.62 1.00 -5.80
N ASN A 130 -21.45 0.50 -4.86
CA ASN A 130 -22.06 1.37 -3.87
C ASN A 130 -21.03 2.06 -2.96
N VAL A 131 -20.03 1.32 -2.48
CA VAL A 131 -19.02 1.85 -1.56
C VAL A 131 -18.00 2.70 -2.32
N LEU A 132 -17.30 2.14 -3.31
CA LEU A 132 -16.19 2.83 -3.98
C LEU A 132 -16.66 4.02 -4.82
N LEU A 133 -17.66 3.80 -5.70
CA LEU A 133 -18.04 4.84 -6.66
C LEU A 133 -19.04 5.84 -6.08
N LYS A 134 -20.10 5.36 -5.39
CA LYS A 134 -21.18 6.24 -4.94
C LYS A 134 -20.84 6.94 -3.64
N LYS A 135 -20.33 6.20 -2.64
CA LYS A 135 -20.04 6.76 -1.31
C LYS A 135 -18.65 7.40 -1.23
N CYS A 136 -17.59 6.69 -1.63
CA CYS A 136 -16.22 7.20 -1.59
C CYS A 136 -15.89 8.16 -2.72
N LYS A 137 -16.59 8.08 -3.87
CA LYS A 137 -16.30 8.83 -5.10
C LYS A 137 -14.89 8.56 -5.63
N ILE A 138 -14.37 7.34 -5.42
CA ILE A 138 -13.11 6.88 -5.99
C ILE A 138 -13.33 6.63 -7.48
N LYS A 139 -12.69 7.42 -8.33
CA LYS A 139 -12.79 7.30 -9.79
C LYS A 139 -11.72 6.41 -10.39
N HIS A 140 -10.56 6.42 -9.78
CA HIS A 140 -9.41 5.60 -10.16
C HIS A 140 -8.74 5.09 -8.89
N MET A 141 -8.19 3.89 -8.98
CA MET A 141 -7.53 3.21 -7.87
C MET A 141 -6.36 2.40 -8.40
N LEU A 142 -5.19 2.52 -7.76
CA LEU A 142 -4.07 1.63 -8.04
C LEU A 142 -4.22 0.39 -7.17
N ASP A 143 -4.35 -0.77 -7.82
CA ASP A 143 -4.65 -2.03 -7.16
C ASP A 143 -3.42 -2.95 -7.19
N PHE A 144 -2.90 -3.24 -6.00
CA PHE A 144 -1.72 -4.06 -5.78
C PHE A 144 -2.10 -5.39 -5.14
N ILE A 145 -2.43 -6.36 -5.96
CA ILE A 145 -2.89 -7.70 -5.54
C ILE A 145 -1.88 -8.82 -5.84
N GLU A 146 -0.79 -8.53 -6.55
CA GLU A 146 0.21 -9.54 -6.87
C GLU A 146 1.07 -9.95 -5.67
N ASN A 147 1.40 -11.23 -5.59
CA ASN A 147 2.29 -11.84 -4.60
C ASN A 147 1.81 -11.76 -3.13
N MET A 148 0.52 -11.67 -2.91
CA MET A 148 -0.03 -11.78 -1.56
C MET A 148 -0.05 -13.25 -1.09
N PRO A 149 0.42 -13.56 0.13
CA PRO A 149 0.37 -14.91 0.66
C PRO A 149 -1.06 -15.45 0.67
N GLY A 150 -1.27 -16.60 0.02
CA GLY A 150 -2.58 -17.26 -0.04
C GLY A 150 -3.54 -16.76 -1.12
N ILE A 151 -3.13 -15.79 -1.94
CA ILE A 151 -3.90 -15.29 -3.08
C ILE A 151 -3.23 -15.79 -4.36
N ALA A 152 -3.88 -16.74 -5.05
CA ALA A 152 -3.43 -17.18 -6.38
C ALA A 152 -3.53 -16.01 -7.38
N ASP A 153 -2.68 -16.01 -8.42
CA ASP A 153 -2.58 -15.01 -9.51
C ASP A 153 -3.92 -14.30 -9.80
N GLN A 154 -4.25 -13.30 -8.98
CA GLN A 154 -5.47 -12.51 -9.13
C GLN A 154 -5.31 -11.55 -10.30
N LYS A 155 -6.39 -11.40 -11.06
CA LYS A 155 -6.48 -10.33 -12.04
C LYS A 155 -6.89 -9.04 -11.32
N PRO A 156 -6.30 -7.90 -11.68
CA PRO A 156 -6.75 -6.61 -11.18
C PRO A 156 -8.26 -6.48 -11.33
N LEU A 157 -8.87 -5.75 -10.41
CA LEU A 157 -10.29 -5.41 -10.49
C LEU A 157 -10.53 -4.70 -11.83
N ALA A 158 -10.91 -5.45 -12.87
CA ALA A 158 -11.18 -4.90 -14.22
C ALA A 158 -12.37 -3.90 -14.22
N LYS A 159 -13.03 -3.74 -13.08
CA LYS A 159 -14.17 -2.86 -12.83
C LYS A 159 -13.75 -1.75 -11.86
N HIS A 160 -14.52 -0.71 -11.77
CA HIS A 160 -14.41 0.38 -10.79
C HIS A 160 -13.18 1.29 -10.93
N GLY A 161 -12.58 1.40 -12.14
CA GLY A 161 -11.45 2.31 -12.38
C GLY A 161 -10.12 1.82 -11.80
N SER A 162 -10.01 0.53 -11.53
CA SER A 162 -8.79 -0.11 -11.02
C SER A 162 -7.71 -0.15 -12.09
N ILE A 163 -6.48 0.13 -11.68
CA ILE A 163 -5.25 0.11 -12.47
C ILE A 163 -4.30 -0.88 -11.83
N ALA A 164 -3.87 -1.87 -12.58
CA ALA A 164 -2.97 -2.90 -12.10
C ALA A 164 -1.55 -2.37 -11.83
N VAL A 165 -1.00 -2.73 -10.68
CA VAL A 165 0.36 -2.41 -10.27
C VAL A 165 1.22 -3.66 -10.30
N LYS A 166 2.37 -3.61 -10.98
CA LYS A 166 3.31 -4.72 -11.13
C LYS A 166 4.35 -4.74 -10.02
N ASN A 167 4.58 -5.91 -9.44
CA ASN A 167 5.65 -6.14 -8.46
C ASN A 167 6.71 -7.10 -9.03
N PHE A 168 7.99 -6.82 -8.72
CA PHE A 168 9.13 -7.65 -9.09
C PHE A 168 9.96 -8.08 -7.88
N ASP A 169 9.50 -7.82 -6.65
CA ASP A 169 10.30 -8.07 -5.45
C ASP A 169 10.67 -9.55 -5.26
N ASP A 170 9.77 -10.47 -5.64
CA ASP A 170 10.04 -11.90 -5.63
C ASP A 170 11.25 -12.23 -6.55
N ILE A 171 11.27 -11.65 -7.76
CA ILE A 171 12.34 -11.83 -8.73
C ILE A 171 13.63 -11.15 -8.28
N VAL A 172 13.54 -9.95 -7.71
CA VAL A 172 14.69 -9.21 -7.19
C VAL A 172 15.31 -9.91 -5.98
N SER A 173 14.47 -10.54 -5.16
CA SER A 173 14.88 -11.22 -3.92
C SER A 173 15.44 -12.63 -4.14
N VAL A 174 15.74 -13.01 -5.39
CA VAL A 174 16.35 -14.31 -5.70
C VAL A 174 17.55 -14.60 -4.79
N CYS A 175 17.55 -15.77 -4.14
CA CYS A 175 18.56 -16.12 -3.15
C CYS A 175 19.08 -17.56 -3.23
N CYS A 176 18.42 -18.43 -3.99
CA CYS A 176 18.77 -19.85 -4.11
C CYS A 176 18.35 -20.44 -5.47
N MET A 177 18.77 -21.67 -5.72
CA MET A 177 18.42 -22.39 -6.96
C MET A 177 16.94 -22.73 -7.05
N GLU A 178 16.29 -22.95 -5.91
CA GLU A 178 14.85 -23.22 -5.82
C GLU A 178 14.04 -22.05 -6.39
N ASP A 179 14.48 -20.82 -6.17
CA ASP A 179 13.88 -19.63 -6.79
C ASP A 179 14.03 -19.68 -8.31
N ILE A 180 15.24 -20.02 -8.82
CA ILE A 180 15.49 -20.13 -10.25
C ILE A 180 14.55 -21.18 -10.86
N PHE A 181 14.45 -22.38 -10.28
CA PHE A 181 13.55 -23.43 -10.77
C PHE A 181 12.08 -23.01 -10.74
N ARG A 182 11.68 -22.30 -9.68
CA ARG A 182 10.32 -21.76 -9.58
C ARG A 182 10.03 -20.78 -10.71
N PHE A 183 10.98 -19.90 -11.05
CA PHE A 183 10.84 -18.94 -12.14
C PHE A 183 10.89 -19.62 -13.51
N GLU A 184 11.78 -20.58 -13.75
CA GLU A 184 11.79 -21.37 -14.98
C GLU A 184 10.42 -22.01 -15.24
N LYS A 185 9.84 -22.63 -14.21
CA LYS A 185 8.51 -23.25 -14.29
C LYS A 185 7.40 -22.21 -14.49
N LYS A 186 7.42 -21.10 -13.72
CA LYS A 186 6.37 -20.07 -13.75
C LYS A 186 6.34 -19.35 -15.09
N TYR A 187 7.51 -19.05 -15.67
CA TYR A 187 7.64 -18.26 -16.90
C TYR A 187 7.96 -19.09 -18.14
N ASN A 188 7.95 -20.41 -18.03
CA ASN A 188 8.23 -21.36 -19.11
C ASN A 188 9.52 -21.02 -19.88
N THR A 189 10.61 -20.84 -19.15
CA THR A 189 11.93 -20.48 -19.68
C THR A 189 13.01 -21.36 -19.07
N SER A 190 14.22 -21.30 -19.64
CA SER A 190 15.42 -21.97 -19.09
C SER A 190 16.46 -20.92 -18.76
N ILE A 191 17.08 -21.03 -17.58
CA ILE A 191 18.03 -20.06 -17.04
C ILE A 191 19.34 -20.78 -16.73
N TYR A 192 20.38 -20.52 -17.52
CA TYR A 192 21.71 -21.11 -17.36
C TYR A 192 22.75 -20.09 -16.91
N LYS A 193 22.51 -18.80 -17.11
CA LYS A 193 23.41 -17.70 -16.80
C LYS A 193 22.61 -16.45 -16.45
N PHE A 194 23.27 -15.46 -15.85
CA PHE A 194 22.62 -14.22 -15.43
C PHE A 194 21.92 -13.48 -16.58
N LYS A 195 22.49 -13.52 -17.79
CA LYS A 195 21.84 -12.91 -18.93
C LYS A 195 20.46 -13.53 -19.24
N ASP A 196 20.31 -14.85 -19.13
CA ASP A 196 19.03 -15.53 -19.38
C ASP A 196 17.99 -15.08 -18.33
N TYR A 197 18.42 -14.84 -17.08
CA TYR A 197 17.59 -14.27 -16.02
C TYR A 197 17.09 -12.86 -16.35
N LEU A 198 17.98 -12.01 -16.89
CA LEU A 198 17.60 -10.67 -17.34
C LEU A 198 16.67 -10.71 -18.57
N ASP A 199 16.89 -11.64 -19.50
CA ASP A 199 16.01 -11.84 -20.65
C ASP A 199 14.61 -12.32 -20.22
N MET A 200 14.51 -13.16 -19.16
CA MET A 200 13.23 -13.50 -18.51
C MET A 200 12.54 -12.26 -17.95
N ILE A 201 13.25 -11.40 -17.23
CA ILE A 201 12.69 -10.14 -16.69
C ILE A 201 12.15 -9.27 -17.83
N ASP A 202 12.87 -9.18 -18.95
CA ASP A 202 12.43 -8.44 -20.13
C ASP A 202 11.11 -8.99 -20.69
N GLY A 203 11.01 -10.32 -20.80
CA GLY A 203 9.77 -11.00 -21.18
C GLY A 203 8.60 -10.67 -20.26
N ILE A 204 8.83 -10.68 -18.93
CA ILE A 204 7.80 -10.35 -17.96
C ILE A 204 7.32 -8.90 -18.11
N PHE A 205 8.20 -7.94 -18.39
CA PHE A 205 7.81 -6.56 -18.68
C PHE A 205 6.94 -6.45 -19.92
N GLU A 206 7.33 -7.12 -21.03
CA GLU A 206 6.54 -7.12 -22.27
C GLU A 206 5.14 -7.72 -22.06
N ASP A 207 5.06 -8.83 -21.34
CA ASP A 207 3.77 -9.50 -21.07
C ASP A 207 2.92 -8.70 -20.09
N SER A 208 3.52 -8.10 -19.05
CA SER A 208 2.83 -7.20 -18.14
C SER A 208 2.26 -5.98 -18.88
N LYS A 209 3.02 -5.39 -19.80
CA LYS A 209 2.54 -4.30 -20.65
C LYS A 209 1.33 -4.71 -21.50
N LYS A 210 1.39 -5.89 -22.15
CA LYS A 210 0.26 -6.44 -22.92
C LYS A 210 -0.97 -6.69 -22.03
N ALA A 211 -0.75 -7.10 -20.78
CA ALA A 211 -1.80 -7.31 -19.77
C ALA A 211 -2.35 -6.00 -19.17
N GLY A 212 -1.81 -4.83 -19.54
CA GLY A 212 -2.30 -3.53 -19.11
C GLY A 212 -1.66 -2.95 -17.86
N TYR A 213 -0.60 -3.57 -17.32
CA TYR A 213 0.17 -3.00 -16.22
C TYR A 213 0.93 -1.76 -16.69
N LYS A 214 0.94 -0.72 -15.87
CA LYS A 214 1.57 0.57 -16.21
C LYS A 214 2.22 1.26 -15.00
N VAL A 215 2.35 0.58 -13.88
CA VAL A 215 2.96 1.06 -12.64
C VAL A 215 3.83 -0.04 -12.05
N LEU A 216 5.00 0.32 -11.53
CA LEU A 216 5.89 -0.58 -10.80
C LEU A 216 5.80 -0.30 -9.30
N LYS A 217 5.68 -1.34 -8.46
CA LYS A 217 5.75 -1.24 -6.99
C LYS A 217 6.93 -2.01 -6.46
N ILE A 218 7.67 -1.41 -5.52
CA ILE A 218 8.78 -2.00 -4.78
C ILE A 218 8.43 -1.99 -3.29
N VAL A 219 8.40 -3.17 -2.65
CA VAL A 219 8.11 -3.37 -1.22
C VAL A 219 9.24 -4.08 -0.48
N ILE A 220 10.43 -4.12 -1.05
CA ILE A 220 11.59 -4.92 -0.59
C ILE A 220 12.07 -4.53 0.83
N ALA A 221 11.63 -3.38 1.37
CA ALA A 221 11.91 -2.93 2.73
C ALA A 221 11.55 -3.95 3.82
N TYR A 222 10.59 -4.84 3.55
CA TYR A 222 10.21 -5.93 4.44
C TYR A 222 11.31 -6.98 4.62
N PHE A 223 12.20 -7.12 3.66
CA PHE A 223 13.22 -8.18 3.63
C PHE A 223 14.64 -7.66 3.89
N ARG A 224 14.93 -6.45 3.40
CA ARG A 224 16.25 -5.83 3.48
C ARG A 224 16.16 -4.30 3.38
N THR A 225 17.30 -3.64 3.61
CA THR A 225 17.41 -2.18 3.40
C THR A 225 17.13 -1.79 1.95
N ILE A 226 16.49 -0.62 1.77
CA ILE A 226 16.27 0.02 0.47
C ILE A 226 17.47 0.87 0.00
N ASN A 227 18.64 0.68 0.60
CA ASN A 227 19.89 1.26 0.10
C ASN A 227 20.36 0.48 -1.13
N PHE A 228 20.01 0.96 -2.32
CA PHE A 228 20.32 0.32 -3.60
C PHE A 228 21.56 0.96 -4.22
N GLU A 229 22.72 0.31 -4.09
CA GLU A 229 23.99 0.77 -4.62
C GLU A 229 24.13 0.46 -6.10
N GLU A 230 24.95 1.25 -6.80
CA GLU A 230 25.28 0.95 -8.19
C GLU A 230 26.28 -0.21 -8.26
N VAL A 231 25.90 -1.27 -8.93
CA VAL A 231 26.70 -2.48 -9.09
C VAL A 231 26.98 -2.76 -10.57
N ALA A 232 28.21 -3.12 -10.90
CA ALA A 232 28.56 -3.50 -12.25
C ALA A 232 27.99 -4.88 -12.62
N PHE A 233 27.63 -5.08 -13.91
CA PHE A 233 27.12 -6.37 -14.40
C PHE A 233 27.98 -7.56 -13.97
N GLY A 234 29.32 -7.47 -14.15
CA GLY A 234 30.23 -8.57 -13.82
C GLY A 234 30.30 -8.91 -12.33
N GLU A 235 29.96 -7.98 -11.43
CA GLU A 235 29.86 -8.24 -10.01
C GLU A 235 28.55 -8.98 -9.69
N ALA A 236 27.43 -8.52 -10.22
CA ALA A 236 26.14 -9.20 -10.09
C ALA A 236 26.17 -10.61 -10.71
N ASP A 237 26.78 -10.77 -11.87
CA ASP A 237 26.95 -12.06 -12.56
C ASP A 237 27.77 -13.06 -11.75
N LYS A 238 28.82 -12.62 -11.06
CA LYS A 238 29.59 -13.48 -10.15
C LYS A 238 28.73 -13.99 -8.98
N VAL A 239 27.89 -13.12 -8.39
CA VAL A 239 26.98 -13.54 -7.30
C VAL A 239 25.93 -14.50 -7.86
N PHE A 240 25.33 -14.19 -9.01
CA PHE A 240 24.36 -15.05 -9.66
C PHE A 240 24.94 -16.44 -9.98
N SER A 241 26.15 -16.49 -10.52
CA SER A 241 26.84 -17.75 -10.86
C SER A 241 27.09 -18.62 -9.62
N ARG A 242 27.30 -18.04 -8.43
CA ARG A 242 27.44 -18.79 -7.19
C ARG A 242 26.14 -19.52 -6.80
N LEU A 243 24.95 -19.01 -7.15
CA LEU A 243 23.68 -19.71 -6.93
C LEU A 243 23.65 -21.08 -7.66
N PHE A 244 24.28 -21.17 -8.84
CA PHE A 244 24.38 -22.43 -9.60
C PHE A 244 25.43 -23.39 -9.05
N MET A 245 26.53 -22.89 -8.51
CA MET A 245 27.57 -23.73 -7.92
C MET A 245 27.06 -24.50 -6.69
N LEU A 246 26.08 -23.95 -5.99
CA LEU A 246 25.45 -24.59 -4.82
C LEU A 246 24.59 -25.82 -5.20
N LYS A 247 24.35 -26.07 -6.51
CA LYS A 247 23.55 -27.19 -7.02
C LYS A 247 24.29 -28.53 -7.01
N ASP A 248 25.62 -28.55 -7.09
CA ASP A 248 26.39 -29.77 -7.33
C ASP A 248 26.82 -30.52 -6.06
N TYR A 249 26.52 -30.01 -4.87
CA TYR A 249 26.81 -30.69 -3.62
C TYR A 249 25.61 -31.53 -3.20
N GLY A 250 25.73 -32.84 -3.43
CA GLY A 250 24.68 -33.81 -3.19
C GLY A 250 24.16 -33.82 -1.75
N PHE A 251 23.03 -34.41 -1.58
CA PHE A 251 22.06 -34.62 -0.51
C PHE A 251 22.52 -34.61 0.98
N LEU A 252 23.78 -34.43 1.32
CA LEU A 252 24.32 -34.66 2.66
C LEU A 252 24.85 -33.44 3.40
N GLU A 253 25.04 -32.30 2.73
CA GLU A 253 25.38 -31.06 3.44
C GLU A 253 24.45 -29.96 2.93
N ARG A 254 23.63 -29.39 3.82
CA ARG A 254 22.92 -28.12 3.59
C ARG A 254 24.00 -27.07 3.40
N VAL A 255 24.30 -26.82 2.14
CA VAL A 255 25.32 -25.89 1.72
C VAL A 255 24.94 -24.47 2.12
N ASP A 256 25.92 -23.71 2.51
CA ASP A 256 25.88 -22.32 2.88
C ASP A 256 25.04 -21.49 1.92
N PHE A 257 23.84 -21.12 2.34
CA PHE A 257 23.09 -20.08 1.66
C PHE A 257 23.94 -18.81 1.65
N LEU A 258 23.94 -18.09 0.53
CA LEU A 258 24.57 -16.78 0.52
C LEU A 258 23.92 -15.90 1.57
N SER A 259 24.73 -15.20 2.36
CA SER A 259 24.25 -14.24 3.33
C SER A 259 23.54 -13.06 2.62
N LYS A 260 22.74 -12.31 3.37
CA LYS A 260 22.08 -11.09 2.81
C LYS A 260 23.08 -10.11 2.22
N ASP A 261 24.26 -9.97 2.84
CA ASP A 261 25.30 -9.05 2.36
C ASP A 261 25.94 -9.55 1.06
N GLU A 262 26.14 -10.87 0.91
CA GLU A 262 26.65 -11.47 -0.31
C GLU A 262 25.64 -11.39 -1.48
N LEU A 263 24.35 -11.46 -1.20
CA LEU A 263 23.28 -11.33 -2.19
C LEU A 263 23.02 -9.88 -2.60
N LYS A 264 23.33 -8.92 -1.74
CA LYS A 264 23.02 -7.50 -1.94
C LYS A 264 23.47 -6.97 -3.30
N PRO A 265 24.71 -7.23 -3.81
CA PRO A 265 25.13 -6.72 -5.10
C PRO A 265 24.26 -7.21 -6.27
N LEU A 266 23.83 -8.47 -6.27
CA LEU A 266 22.93 -9.00 -7.29
C LEU A 266 21.57 -8.31 -7.22
N GLN A 267 20.99 -8.22 -6.03
CA GLN A 267 19.67 -7.62 -5.80
C GLN A 267 19.66 -6.12 -6.11
N ASP A 268 20.72 -5.40 -5.77
CA ASP A 268 20.87 -3.98 -6.10
C ASP A 268 20.93 -3.78 -7.61
N TYR A 269 21.73 -4.60 -8.33
CA TYR A 269 21.76 -4.57 -9.79
C TYR A 269 20.36 -4.80 -10.40
N LEU A 270 19.62 -5.77 -9.87
CA LEU A 270 18.27 -6.09 -10.35
C LEU A 270 17.28 -4.92 -10.11
N ILE A 271 17.35 -4.23 -8.96
CA ILE A 271 16.55 -3.02 -8.73
C ILE A 271 16.86 -1.95 -9.78
N HIS A 272 18.13 -1.66 -10.02
CA HIS A 272 18.51 -0.69 -11.05
C HIS A 272 18.02 -1.13 -12.44
N TYR A 273 18.07 -2.42 -12.74
CA TYR A 273 17.60 -2.98 -14.00
C TYR A 273 16.09 -2.79 -14.21
N ILE A 274 15.27 -3.14 -13.20
CA ILE A 274 13.81 -2.97 -13.31
C ILE A 274 13.39 -1.50 -13.37
N ILE A 275 14.08 -0.58 -12.68
CA ILE A 275 13.84 0.86 -12.79
C ILE A 275 14.14 1.37 -14.20
N GLN A 276 15.22 0.92 -14.83
CA GLN A 276 15.53 1.27 -16.24
C GLN A 276 14.44 0.78 -17.19
N LYS A 277 13.87 -0.41 -16.96
CA LYS A 277 12.74 -0.91 -17.73
C LYS A 277 11.46 -0.10 -17.47
N ALA A 278 11.16 0.26 -16.22
CA ALA A 278 10.05 1.14 -15.90
C ALA A 278 10.17 2.48 -16.65
N ILE A 279 11.35 3.08 -16.70
CA ILE A 279 11.62 4.30 -17.49
C ILE A 279 11.35 4.07 -18.99
N LYS A 280 11.83 2.96 -19.56
CA LYS A 280 11.61 2.60 -20.98
C LYS A 280 10.11 2.54 -21.32
N TYR A 281 9.28 2.07 -20.39
CA TYR A 281 7.84 1.94 -20.56
C TYR A 281 7.05 3.15 -20.04
N CYS A 282 7.72 4.17 -19.51
CA CYS A 282 7.10 5.33 -18.84
C CYS A 282 6.22 4.95 -17.65
N TRP A 283 6.59 3.90 -16.90
CA TRP A 283 5.89 3.49 -15.69
C TRP A 283 6.41 4.27 -14.49
N PRO A 284 5.55 4.95 -13.72
CA PRO A 284 5.91 5.45 -12.40
C PRO A 284 6.30 4.31 -11.47
N VAL A 285 7.18 4.62 -10.51
CA VAL A 285 7.69 3.65 -9.54
C VAL A 285 7.23 4.04 -8.14
N GLN A 286 6.41 3.20 -7.53
CA GLN A 286 6.00 3.30 -6.13
C GLN A 286 7.03 2.58 -5.25
N ILE A 287 7.46 3.20 -4.17
CA ILE A 287 8.39 2.59 -3.21
C ILE A 287 7.82 2.68 -1.80
N HIS A 288 7.69 1.53 -1.15
CA HIS A 288 7.32 1.45 0.25
C HIS A 288 8.46 1.99 1.12
N THR A 289 8.16 2.98 1.98
CA THR A 289 9.12 3.54 2.95
C THR A 289 8.47 3.67 4.32
N GLY A 290 9.30 3.81 5.36
CA GLY A 290 8.85 4.01 6.72
C GLY A 290 8.25 2.78 7.39
N LEU A 291 7.09 2.96 8.04
CA LEU A 291 6.43 1.91 8.80
C LEU A 291 6.08 0.71 7.91
N LEU A 292 6.27 -0.48 8.43
CA LEU A 292 5.99 -1.75 7.78
C LEU A 292 4.80 -2.43 8.47
N ASN A 293 3.88 -2.97 7.71
CA ASN A 293 2.76 -3.73 8.26
C ASN A 293 3.23 -5.02 8.96
N GLY A 294 2.51 -5.44 9.97
CA GLY A 294 2.84 -6.61 10.78
C GLY A 294 3.74 -6.29 11.97
N ASN A 295 4.13 -7.34 12.69
CA ASN A 295 4.91 -7.23 13.90
C ASN A 295 6.39 -7.59 13.66
N ARG A 296 7.31 -7.04 14.48
CA ARG A 296 8.74 -7.37 14.51
C ARG A 296 9.52 -6.96 13.24
N ASN A 297 9.07 -5.96 12.53
CA ASN A 297 9.76 -5.41 11.36
C ASN A 297 10.89 -4.45 11.76
N ASN A 298 11.96 -4.41 10.97
CA ASN A 298 13.03 -3.42 11.13
C ASN A 298 12.73 -2.17 10.30
N VAL A 299 12.14 -1.15 10.92
CA VAL A 299 11.78 0.10 10.24
C VAL A 299 12.99 0.85 9.66
N ALA A 300 14.19 0.66 10.21
CA ALA A 300 15.42 1.29 9.68
C ALA A 300 15.74 0.86 8.23
N ASN A 301 15.27 -0.31 7.79
CA ASN A 301 15.42 -0.75 6.41
C ASN A 301 14.74 0.19 5.41
N ALA A 302 13.67 0.86 5.83
CA ALA A 302 12.75 1.62 5.00
C ALA A 302 12.98 3.14 5.06
N ASN A 303 14.17 3.60 5.46
CA ASN A 303 14.48 5.02 5.51
C ASN A 303 14.59 5.61 4.08
N PRO A 304 13.75 6.61 3.72
CA PRO A 304 13.74 7.19 2.37
C PRO A 304 15.04 7.89 1.98
N CYS A 305 15.90 8.28 2.93
CA CYS A 305 17.22 8.85 2.64
C CYS A 305 18.11 7.88 1.83
N PHE A 306 17.90 6.59 1.95
CA PHE A 306 18.63 5.59 1.18
C PHE A 306 18.32 5.60 -0.32
N LEU A 307 17.25 6.28 -0.74
CA LEU A 307 16.82 6.34 -2.13
C LEU A 307 17.38 7.55 -2.90
N ILE A 308 18.12 8.45 -2.23
CA ILE A 308 18.62 9.70 -2.84
C ILE A 308 19.47 9.43 -4.08
N ASN A 309 20.29 8.37 -4.06
CA ASN A 309 21.09 7.94 -5.21
C ASN A 309 20.22 7.58 -6.44
N LEU A 310 19.07 6.92 -6.23
CA LEU A 310 18.12 6.60 -7.31
C LEU A 310 17.51 7.88 -7.89
N PHE A 311 17.11 8.82 -7.05
CA PHE A 311 16.49 10.08 -7.47
C PHE A 311 17.44 10.95 -8.29
N LEU A 312 18.73 10.97 -7.92
CA LEU A 312 19.78 11.66 -8.64
C LEU A 312 20.06 11.00 -10.01
N LYS A 313 20.12 9.67 -10.04
CA LYS A 313 20.45 8.90 -11.24
C LYS A 313 19.30 8.87 -12.24
N TYR A 314 18.08 8.62 -11.79
CA TYR A 314 16.92 8.36 -12.64
C TYR A 314 15.96 9.55 -12.73
N ARG A 315 16.46 10.71 -13.14
CA ARG A 315 15.69 11.99 -13.19
C ARG A 315 14.42 11.94 -14.06
N LYS A 316 14.34 10.97 -15.01
CA LYS A 316 13.16 10.76 -15.87
C LYS A 316 12.12 9.83 -15.28
N CYS A 317 12.41 9.17 -14.16
CA CYS A 317 11.49 8.32 -13.45
C CYS A 317 10.66 9.14 -12.47
N SER A 318 9.36 8.96 -12.44
CA SER A 318 8.49 9.47 -11.38
C SER A 318 8.49 8.49 -10.22
N PHE A 319 9.01 8.90 -9.07
CA PHE A 319 9.05 8.10 -7.84
C PHE A 319 7.95 8.56 -6.90
N ASP A 320 7.01 7.68 -6.59
CA ASP A 320 5.97 7.89 -5.60
C ASP A 320 6.37 7.20 -4.29
N ILE A 321 6.66 8.00 -3.26
CA ILE A 321 7.25 7.53 -2.01
C ILE A 321 6.19 7.45 -0.93
N PHE A 322 5.92 6.23 -0.50
CA PHE A 322 4.75 5.85 0.29
C PHE A 322 4.88 6.15 1.78
N HIS A 323 3.70 6.30 2.39
CA HIS A 323 3.48 6.35 3.83
C HIS A 323 4.14 7.56 4.49
N ALA A 324 4.27 8.66 3.71
CA ALA A 324 4.96 9.87 4.15
C ALA A 324 6.34 9.58 4.79
N GLY A 325 6.92 8.40 4.52
CA GLY A 325 8.19 7.94 5.11
C GLY A 325 8.16 7.72 6.62
N PHE A 326 7.00 7.72 7.29
CA PHE A 326 6.93 7.67 8.75
C PHE A 326 7.72 6.47 9.34
N PRO A 327 8.63 6.67 10.34
CA PRO A 327 8.85 7.88 11.14
C PRO A 327 9.84 8.92 10.56
N PHE A 328 10.36 8.74 9.34
CA PHE A 328 11.33 9.62 8.66
C PHE A 328 10.63 10.68 7.80
N THR A 329 9.55 11.25 8.32
CA THR A 329 8.64 12.12 7.54
C THR A 329 9.29 13.45 7.14
N GLU A 330 10.03 14.06 8.05
CA GLU A 330 10.68 15.35 7.81
C GLU A 330 11.81 15.21 6.77
N GLU A 331 12.55 14.11 6.82
CA GLU A 331 13.55 13.78 5.80
C GLU A 331 12.91 13.61 4.42
N LEU A 332 11.78 12.89 4.33
CA LEU A 332 11.08 12.73 3.07
C LEU A 332 10.50 14.05 2.55
N ILE A 333 9.98 14.90 3.41
CA ILE A 333 9.54 16.26 3.05
C ILE A 333 10.72 17.05 2.46
N ALA A 334 11.88 17.03 3.13
CA ALA A 334 13.08 17.71 2.65
C ALA A 334 13.56 17.16 1.29
N ILE A 335 13.54 15.84 1.10
CA ILE A 335 13.87 15.18 -0.17
C ILE A 335 12.87 15.63 -1.24
N THR A 336 11.57 15.52 -0.98
CA THR A 336 10.53 15.84 -1.97
C THR A 336 10.62 17.31 -2.41
N LYS A 337 10.97 18.21 -1.51
CA LYS A 337 11.19 19.61 -1.84
C LYS A 337 12.32 19.82 -2.87
N GLN A 338 13.36 18.99 -2.83
CA GLN A 338 14.57 19.17 -3.64
C GLN A 338 14.54 18.40 -4.98
N PHE A 339 13.79 17.31 -5.06
CA PHE A 339 13.79 16.41 -6.23
C PHE A 339 12.51 16.56 -7.03
N SER A 340 12.58 17.04 -8.27
CA SER A 340 11.41 17.24 -9.14
C SER A 340 10.67 15.95 -9.52
N ASN A 341 11.35 14.83 -9.46
CA ASN A 341 10.86 13.50 -9.83
C ASN A 341 10.38 12.66 -8.63
N VAL A 342 10.32 13.23 -7.42
CA VAL A 342 9.85 12.55 -6.20
C VAL A 342 8.51 13.14 -5.78
N TYR A 343 7.54 12.28 -5.49
CA TYR A 343 6.21 12.62 -5.01
C TYR A 343 6.02 12.11 -3.58
N PHE A 344 5.29 12.87 -2.79
CA PHE A 344 5.02 12.63 -1.37
C PHE A 344 3.63 12.04 -1.21
N ASP A 345 3.53 10.77 -0.84
CA ASP A 345 2.26 10.09 -0.69
C ASP A 345 1.92 9.81 0.77
N LEU A 346 0.75 10.30 1.19
CA LEU A 346 0.21 10.08 2.53
C LEU A 346 -0.61 8.77 2.63
N CYS A 347 -0.52 7.90 1.63
CA CYS A 347 -1.14 6.57 1.67
C CYS A 347 -0.95 5.91 3.04
N TRP A 348 -2.00 5.31 3.62
CA TRP A 348 -2.02 4.60 4.90
C TRP A 348 -1.85 5.46 6.17
N ILE A 349 -1.23 6.65 6.11
CA ILE A 349 -0.90 7.45 7.31
C ILE A 349 -2.13 7.82 8.13
N GLN A 350 -3.29 8.05 7.50
CA GLN A 350 -4.55 8.29 8.19
C GLN A 350 -4.97 7.10 9.08
N GLN A 351 -4.56 5.89 8.72
CA GLN A 351 -4.85 4.69 9.50
C GLN A 351 -3.88 4.52 10.67
N VAL A 352 -2.64 4.96 10.50
CA VAL A 352 -1.62 4.93 11.57
C VAL A 352 -1.97 5.93 12.68
N SER A 353 -2.30 7.18 12.30
CA SER A 353 -2.70 8.21 13.25
C SER A 353 -3.37 9.40 12.54
N PHE A 354 -4.56 9.79 12.97
CA PHE A 354 -5.26 10.98 12.47
C PHE A 354 -4.46 12.25 12.74
N LYS A 355 -3.85 12.35 13.92
CA LYS A 355 -3.01 13.49 14.27
C LYS A 355 -1.78 13.55 13.38
N LEU A 356 -1.09 12.43 13.19
CA LEU A 356 0.08 12.36 12.32
C LEU A 356 -0.28 12.79 10.89
N TYR A 357 -1.39 12.30 10.33
CA TYR A 357 -1.86 12.69 9.01
C TYR A 357 -2.07 14.21 8.91
N LYS A 358 -2.78 14.79 9.90
CA LYS A 358 -3.10 16.23 9.93
C LYS A 358 -1.84 17.08 10.01
N ASP A 359 -0.95 16.77 10.94
CA ASP A 359 0.31 17.52 11.14
C ASP A 359 1.22 17.41 9.90
N THR A 360 1.36 16.19 9.36
CA THR A 360 2.20 15.91 8.18
C THR A 360 1.68 16.63 6.93
N LEU A 361 0.37 16.55 6.64
CA LEU A 361 -0.18 17.24 5.46
C LEU A 361 -0.10 18.75 5.62
N SER A 362 -0.36 19.29 6.81
CA SER A 362 -0.23 20.73 7.07
C SER A 362 1.20 21.23 6.84
N LEU A 363 2.21 20.49 7.33
CA LEU A 363 3.63 20.79 7.11
C LEU A 363 4.03 20.67 5.64
N ALA A 364 3.58 19.60 4.97
CA ALA A 364 3.87 19.38 3.55
C ALA A 364 3.31 20.50 2.66
N LEU A 365 2.09 20.98 2.94
CA LEU A 365 1.47 22.09 2.20
C LEU A 365 2.24 23.41 2.29
N GLU A 366 3.01 23.62 3.36
CA GLU A 366 3.86 24.80 3.51
C GLU A 366 5.25 24.60 2.90
N THR A 367 5.72 23.36 2.77
CA THR A 367 7.10 23.06 2.45
C THR A 367 7.29 22.57 1.01
N ILE A 368 6.35 21.78 0.49
CA ILE A 368 6.44 21.10 -0.80
C ILE A 368 5.51 21.79 -1.82
N PRO A 369 5.89 21.92 -3.10
CA PRO A 369 4.96 22.36 -4.14
C PRO A 369 3.71 21.48 -4.18
N SER A 370 2.53 22.10 -4.19
CA SER A 370 1.23 21.39 -4.05
C SER A 370 1.00 20.31 -5.09
N ASN A 371 1.64 20.38 -6.27
CA ASN A 371 1.52 19.37 -7.33
C ASN A 371 2.31 18.07 -7.08
N LYS A 372 3.00 17.98 -5.96
CA LYS A 372 3.83 16.82 -5.59
C LYS A 372 3.27 16.01 -4.42
N ILE A 373 2.11 16.39 -3.92
CA ILE A 373 1.46 15.76 -2.75
C ILE A 373 0.29 14.92 -3.23
N PHE A 374 0.23 13.66 -2.77
CA PHE A 374 -0.92 12.76 -2.92
C PHE A 374 -1.52 12.53 -1.53
N ALA A 375 -2.81 12.84 -1.40
CA ALA A 375 -3.44 12.89 -0.09
C ALA A 375 -4.14 11.59 0.31
N PHE A 376 -4.38 10.65 -0.62
CA PHE A 376 -5.13 9.45 -0.33
C PHE A 376 -4.62 8.23 -1.07
N GLY A 377 -4.27 7.22 -0.30
CA GLY A 377 -4.20 5.81 -0.64
C GLY A 377 -4.79 5.04 0.54
N GLY A 378 -5.74 4.17 0.28
CA GLY A 378 -6.43 3.45 1.35
C GLY A 378 -5.56 2.38 1.96
N ASP A 379 -4.82 1.64 1.15
CA ASP A 379 -3.94 0.52 1.55
C ASP A 379 -4.70 -0.57 2.31
N ASN A 380 -5.91 -0.92 1.87
CA ASN A 380 -6.79 -1.86 2.56
C ASN A 380 -7.03 -3.13 1.76
N PHE A 381 -7.18 -4.26 2.47
CA PHE A 381 -7.80 -5.49 1.95
C PHE A 381 -9.32 -5.47 2.09
N ILE A 382 -9.83 -4.66 3.02
CA ILE A 382 -11.21 -4.66 3.48
C ILE A 382 -11.88 -3.40 2.96
N LEU A 383 -12.87 -3.58 2.09
CA LEU A 383 -13.60 -2.50 1.44
C LEU A 383 -14.23 -1.50 2.42
N GLU A 384 -14.76 -2.01 3.54
CA GLU A 384 -15.35 -1.18 4.58
C GLU A 384 -14.29 -0.28 5.25
N CYS A 385 -13.05 -0.75 5.37
CA CYS A 385 -11.94 0.05 5.89
C CYS A 385 -11.53 1.15 4.90
N THR A 386 -11.58 0.89 3.58
CA THR A 386 -11.38 1.93 2.55
C THR A 386 -12.43 3.04 2.71
N TYR A 387 -13.69 2.68 2.97
CA TYR A 387 -14.74 3.66 3.23
C TYR A 387 -14.43 4.52 4.46
N GLY A 388 -14.15 3.89 5.60
CA GLY A 388 -13.84 4.60 6.84
C GLY A 388 -12.60 5.49 6.69
N SER A 389 -11.56 4.98 6.03
CA SER A 389 -10.31 5.67 5.76
C SER A 389 -10.52 6.96 4.94
N GLN A 390 -11.24 6.87 3.80
CA GLN A 390 -11.50 8.04 2.97
C GLN A 390 -12.37 9.08 3.68
N LYS A 391 -13.34 8.64 4.48
CA LYS A 391 -14.19 9.56 5.25
C LYS A 391 -13.37 10.37 6.26
N ILE A 392 -12.46 9.71 6.97
CA ILE A 392 -11.53 10.35 7.90
C ILE A 392 -10.62 11.34 7.16
N VAL A 393 -10.01 10.93 6.03
CA VAL A 393 -9.13 11.81 5.25
C VAL A 393 -9.86 13.07 4.79
N ARG A 394 -11.08 12.96 4.26
CA ARG A 394 -11.86 14.15 3.87
C ARG A 394 -12.09 15.09 5.04
N ARG A 395 -12.46 14.56 6.21
CA ARG A 395 -12.63 15.35 7.42
C ARG A 395 -11.35 16.08 7.81
N LEU A 396 -10.23 15.38 7.82
CA LEU A 396 -8.93 15.97 8.16
C LEU A 396 -8.50 17.05 7.15
N ILE A 397 -8.72 16.83 5.85
CA ILE A 397 -8.44 17.86 4.82
C ILE A 397 -9.34 19.08 5.02
N VAL A 398 -10.62 18.90 5.34
CA VAL A 398 -11.52 20.02 5.66
C VAL A 398 -10.99 20.84 6.84
N GLU A 399 -10.56 20.18 7.92
CA GLU A 399 -9.98 20.84 9.08
C GLU A 399 -8.73 21.63 8.72
N ILE A 400 -7.80 21.02 7.98
CA ILE A 400 -6.54 21.67 7.56
C ILE A 400 -6.84 22.88 6.67
N MET A 401 -7.69 22.71 5.65
CA MET A 401 -8.01 23.82 4.74
C MET A 401 -8.74 24.95 5.46
N TYR A 402 -9.67 24.62 6.38
CA TYR A 402 -10.31 25.62 7.20
C TYR A 402 -9.30 26.42 8.06
N GLU A 403 -8.39 25.75 8.75
CA GLU A 403 -7.33 26.40 9.55
C GLU A 403 -6.46 27.30 8.66
N LYS A 404 -5.99 26.82 7.51
CA LYS A 404 -5.16 27.61 6.57
C LYS A 404 -5.88 28.84 5.99
N VAL A 405 -7.18 28.76 5.74
CA VAL A 405 -7.97 29.91 5.27
C VAL A 405 -8.22 30.90 6.42
N LYS A 406 -8.57 30.38 7.61
CA LYS A 406 -8.80 31.22 8.79
C LYS A 406 -7.58 32.02 9.21
N ASP A 407 -6.40 31.40 9.11
CA ASP A 407 -5.11 32.04 9.42
C ASP A 407 -4.60 32.96 8.30
N GLY A 408 -5.33 33.07 7.18
CA GLY A 408 -4.96 33.87 6.03
C GLY A 408 -3.79 33.33 5.21
N TYR A 409 -3.41 32.05 5.43
CA TYR A 409 -2.34 31.40 4.67
C TYR A 409 -2.79 31.06 3.24
N PHE A 410 -4.04 30.63 3.06
CA PHE A 410 -4.70 30.45 1.77
C PHE A 410 -5.95 31.32 1.69
N SER A 411 -6.29 31.78 0.47
CA SER A 411 -7.67 32.18 0.17
C SER A 411 -8.58 30.95 0.09
N PHE A 412 -9.88 31.12 0.18
CA PHE A 412 -10.86 30.03 0.00
C PHE A 412 -10.64 29.29 -1.32
N ASP A 413 -10.50 30.02 -2.43
CA ASP A 413 -10.33 29.44 -3.75
C ASP A 413 -9.02 28.66 -3.89
N GLU A 414 -7.93 29.10 -3.27
CA GLU A 414 -6.67 28.39 -3.23
C GLU A 414 -6.80 27.09 -2.46
N ALA A 415 -7.44 27.11 -1.29
CA ALA A 415 -7.65 25.92 -0.47
C ALA A 415 -8.45 24.85 -1.24
N ILE A 416 -9.53 25.25 -1.92
CA ILE A 416 -10.35 24.32 -2.73
C ILE A 416 -9.55 23.78 -3.93
N LYS A 417 -8.81 24.60 -4.64
CA LYS A 417 -7.94 24.15 -5.76
C LYS A 417 -6.85 23.19 -5.29
N ILE A 418 -6.23 23.46 -4.13
CA ILE A 418 -5.19 22.58 -3.57
C ILE A 418 -5.81 21.24 -3.14
N ALA A 419 -6.96 21.25 -2.45
CA ALA A 419 -7.66 20.04 -2.07
C ALA A 419 -7.97 19.14 -3.29
N GLN A 420 -8.47 19.74 -4.37
CA GLN A 420 -8.74 19.02 -5.63
C GLN A 420 -7.46 18.45 -6.26
N LYS A 421 -6.35 19.20 -6.21
CA LYS A 421 -5.05 18.72 -6.71
C LYS A 421 -4.61 17.48 -5.95
N ILE A 422 -4.51 17.55 -4.62
CA ILE A 422 -3.95 16.50 -3.80
C ILE A 422 -4.84 15.24 -3.71
N LEU A 423 -6.17 15.39 -3.83
CA LEU A 423 -7.10 14.27 -3.84
C LEU A 423 -7.24 13.58 -5.20
N TYR A 424 -7.02 14.30 -6.31
CA TYR A 424 -7.31 13.74 -7.62
C TYR A 424 -6.34 14.15 -8.73
N SER A 425 -6.10 15.46 -8.93
CA SER A 425 -5.44 15.92 -10.16
C SER A 425 -3.95 15.56 -10.20
N ASN A 426 -3.27 15.59 -9.05
CA ASN A 426 -1.84 15.26 -8.97
C ASN A 426 -1.58 13.78 -9.27
N PRO A 427 -2.19 12.81 -8.55
CA PRO A 427 -1.99 11.40 -8.89
C PRO A 427 -2.45 11.10 -10.31
N LYS A 428 -3.57 11.71 -10.77
CA LYS A 428 -4.00 11.58 -12.17
C LYS A 428 -2.96 12.07 -13.17
N SER A 429 -2.20 13.12 -12.87
CA SER A 429 -1.17 13.64 -13.77
C SER A 429 0.04 12.69 -13.88
N VAL A 430 0.39 12.01 -12.80
CA VAL A 430 1.51 11.06 -12.75
C VAL A 430 1.11 9.71 -13.35
N TYR A 431 -0.08 9.23 -13.01
CA TYR A 431 -0.59 7.92 -13.43
C TYR A 431 -1.51 7.99 -14.66
N GLY A 432 -1.70 9.17 -15.25
CA GLY A 432 -2.68 9.39 -16.34
C GLY A 432 -2.45 8.53 -17.59
N GLN A 433 -1.19 8.18 -17.90
CA GLN A 433 -0.88 7.22 -18.96
C GLN A 433 -1.36 5.80 -18.63
N ALA A 434 -1.60 5.50 -17.36
CA ALA A 434 -2.16 4.23 -16.94
C ALA A 434 -3.69 4.17 -17.10
N ILE A 435 -4.36 5.32 -17.23
CA ILE A 435 -5.81 5.44 -17.39
C ILE A 435 -6.24 5.31 -18.86
N SER A 436 -5.36 5.71 -19.79
CA SER A 436 -5.57 5.64 -21.24
C SER A 436 -5.20 4.26 -21.78
#